data_7fb71bf97d88c876827934648db792dd
#
_entry.id   7fb71bf97d88c876827934648db792dd
#
_cell.length_a   1.000
_cell.length_b   1.000
_cell.length_c   1.000
_cell.angle_alpha   90.00
_cell.angle_beta   90.00
_cell.angle_gamma   90.00
#
_symmetry.space_group_name_H-M   'P 1'
#
loop_
_entity.id
_entity.type
_entity.pdbx_description
1 polymer ?
#
loop_
_entity_poly.entity_id
_entity_poly.type
_entity_poly.pdbx_seq_one_letter_code
_entity_poly.pdbx_strand_id
1 'polypeptide(L)'
;MKKHFFPIMCAFLVLLSSTAHAATRAAAVVPRISFNGTTASCTVFVAADRPTDDIEAVIKLWQGSKCIETWEASSVGDLAFSGTATVSRGKTYQLTVDVTLEGKAQPRFSVEGT
;
A
#
# COMPACT_ATOMS: atom_id res chain seq x y z
N MET A 1 11.92 26.71 11.04
CA MET A 1 11.86 26.84 10.60
C MET A 1 11.81 26.56 9.86
N LYS A 2 11.68 26.43 9.81
CA LYS A 2 11.53 26.35 9.14
C LYS A 2 11.14 26.08 8.34
N LYS A 3 11.07 25.90 8.23
CA LYS A 3 10.69 25.78 7.48
C LYS A 3 10.42 25.69 6.62
N HIS A 4 10.46 25.64 6.56
CA HIS A 4 10.17 25.70 5.67
C HIS A 4 10.19 25.29 4.89
N PHE A 5 10.27 25.21 5.00
CA PHE A 5 10.37 25.06 4.17
C PHE A 5 10.20 24.44 3.59
N PHE A 6 10.07 24.34 3.55
CA PHE A 6 9.87 24.13 2.90
C PHE A 6 9.63 23.84 2.21
N PRO A 7 9.66 23.90 2.37
CA PRO A 7 9.35 23.76 1.56
C PRO A 7 9.20 23.31 0.83
N ILE A 8 9.19 23.47 0.89
CA ILE A 8 9.07 23.24 0.09
C ILE A 8 9.05 22.49 -0.54
N MET A 9 9.09 22.39 -0.48
CA MET A 9 9.06 21.99 -1.21
C MET A 9 8.82 21.23 -1.78
N CYS A 10 8.70 21.21 -1.75
CA CYS A 10 8.38 20.86 -2.51
C CYS A 10 8.04 20.39 -3.11
N ALA A 11 7.94 20.48 -3.03
CA ALA A 11 7.66 20.38 -3.79
C ALA A 11 7.40 20.00 -4.33
N PHE A 12 7.43 20.10 -4.42
CA PHE A 12 7.20 20.09 -5.09
C PHE A 12 7.18 19.62 -5.75
N LEU A 13 7.26 19.66 -5.66
CA LEU A 13 7.23 19.38 -6.39
C LEU A 13 7.15 18.75 -6.92
N VAL A 14 7.10 18.84 -6.89
CA VAL A 14 6.98 18.48 -7.62
C VAL A 14 6.71 17.91 -8.00
N LEU A 15 6.58 18.06 -8.12
CA LEU A 15 6.28 17.80 -8.75
C LEU A 15 6.02 17.52 -9.33
N LEU A 16 5.84 17.71 -9.54
CA LEU A 16 5.56 17.50 -10.32
C LEU A 16 5.58 17.13 -11.19
N SER A 17 5.51 17.18 -11.42
CA SER A 17 5.28 17.03 -12.72
C SER A 17 5.80 15.79 -13.42
N SER A 18 6.79 15.52 -13.60
CA SER A 18 7.30 14.29 -14.11
C SER A 18 6.65 13.10 -13.50
N THR A 19 5.92 13.35 -12.58
CA THR A 19 5.16 12.39 -11.87
C THR A 19 4.25 11.59 -12.74
N ALA A 20 3.78 12.16 -13.83
CA ALA A 20 2.88 11.48 -14.71
C ALA A 20 3.50 10.20 -15.27
N HIS A 21 4.78 10.19 -15.49
CA HIS A 21 5.41 9.00 -16.03
C HIS A 21 5.46 7.88 -15.03
N ALA A 22 5.72 8.20 -13.77
CA ALA A 22 5.69 7.19 -12.74
C ALA A 22 4.30 6.59 -12.63
N ALA A 23 3.28 7.43 -12.76
CA ALA A 23 1.92 6.95 -12.67
C ALA A 23 1.58 5.97 -13.79
N THR A 24 2.11 6.20 -15.00
CA THR A 24 1.80 5.31 -16.11
C THR A 24 2.45 3.95 -15.95
N ARG A 25 3.48 3.86 -15.11
CA ARG A 25 4.11 2.59 -14.82
C ARG A 25 3.53 1.92 -13.61
N ALA A 26 2.64 2.60 -12.92
CA ALA A 26 2.09 2.06 -11.69
C ALA A 26 1.30 0.80 -11.97
N ALA A 27 1.56 -0.21 -11.19
CA ALA A 27 0.83 -1.45 -11.26
C ALA A 27 -0.58 -1.22 -10.74
N ALA A 28 -1.51 -2.04 -11.20
CA ALA A 28 -2.84 -2.07 -10.59
C ALA A 28 -2.72 -2.76 -9.24
N VAL A 29 -3.18 -2.10 -8.19
CA VAL A 29 -3.12 -2.63 -6.84
C VAL A 29 -4.55 -2.82 -6.34
N VAL A 30 -4.89 -4.03 -5.94
CA VAL A 30 -6.24 -4.35 -5.47
C VAL A 30 -6.13 -4.92 -4.06
N PRO A 31 -6.30 -4.07 -3.03
CA PRO A 31 -6.35 -4.56 -1.65
C PRO A 31 -7.77 -4.98 -1.30
N ARG A 32 -7.91 -6.02 -0.50
CA ARG A 32 -9.20 -6.48 -0.03
C ARG A 32 -9.10 -6.88 1.43
N ILE A 33 -10.17 -6.61 2.17
CA ILE A 33 -10.27 -7.01 3.55
C ILE A 33 -11.65 -7.59 3.78
N SER A 34 -11.71 -8.73 4.43
CA SER A 34 -12.99 -9.36 4.79
C SER A 34 -12.88 -9.90 6.20
N PHE A 35 -14.05 -10.08 6.85
CA PHE A 35 -14.10 -10.47 8.24
C PHE A 35 -14.95 -11.71 8.39
N ASN A 36 -14.48 -12.60 9.27
CA ASN A 36 -15.24 -13.77 9.67
C ASN A 36 -15.08 -13.88 11.18
N GLY A 37 -16.06 -13.34 11.92
CA GLY A 37 -15.97 -13.29 13.37
C GLY A 37 -14.83 -12.37 13.79
N THR A 38 -13.85 -12.93 14.48
CA THR A 38 -12.70 -12.19 14.96
C THR A 38 -11.47 -12.42 14.09
N THR A 39 -11.66 -12.91 12.88
CA THR A 39 -10.57 -13.10 11.93
C THR A 39 -10.74 -12.16 10.74
N ALA A 40 -9.73 -11.37 10.47
CA ALA A 40 -9.68 -10.54 9.27
C ALA A 40 -8.83 -11.27 8.23
N SER A 41 -9.34 -11.35 7.01
CA SER A 41 -8.60 -11.90 5.88
C SER A 41 -8.21 -10.75 4.98
N CYS A 42 -6.92 -10.57 4.79
CA CYS A 42 -6.38 -9.46 4.01
C CYS A 42 -5.67 -10.03 2.80
N THR A 43 -6.07 -9.56 1.62
CA THR A 43 -5.42 -9.98 0.38
C THR A 43 -5.03 -8.76 -0.42
N VAL A 44 -3.94 -8.88 -1.15
CA VAL A 44 -3.46 -7.82 -2.03
C VAL A 44 -2.98 -8.46 -3.31
N PHE A 45 -3.49 -7.96 -4.42
CA PHE A 45 -2.98 -8.36 -5.72
C PHE A 45 -2.36 -7.13 -6.38
N VAL A 46 -1.14 -7.28 -6.88
CA VAL A 46 -0.44 -6.23 -7.60
C VAL A 46 -0.13 -6.76 -8.99
N ALA A 47 -0.72 -6.15 -10.00
CA ALA A 47 -0.47 -6.55 -11.39
C ALA A 47 0.75 -5.81 -11.88
N ALA A 48 1.77 -6.55 -12.29
CA ALA A 48 3.00 -5.96 -12.81
C ALA A 48 2.75 -5.41 -14.22
N ASP A 49 3.48 -4.36 -14.55
CA ASP A 49 3.47 -3.83 -15.91
C ASP A 49 4.21 -4.78 -16.85
N ARG A 50 5.27 -5.39 -16.35
CA ARG A 50 6.07 -6.36 -17.12
C ARG A 50 6.34 -7.57 -16.24
N PRO A 51 6.47 -8.77 -16.86
CA PRO A 51 6.71 -9.98 -16.08
C PRO A 51 8.07 -9.99 -15.37
N THR A 52 8.97 -9.07 -15.71
CA THR A 52 10.28 -8.97 -15.08
C THR A 52 10.37 -7.89 -14.02
N ASP A 53 9.28 -7.17 -13.76
CA ASP A 53 9.29 -6.10 -12.77
C ASP A 53 9.49 -6.66 -11.36
N ASP A 54 10.37 -6.00 -10.59
CA ASP A 54 10.54 -6.31 -9.18
C ASP A 54 9.50 -5.55 -8.39
N ILE A 55 8.70 -6.27 -7.62
CA ILE A 55 7.64 -5.68 -6.81
C ILE A 55 7.89 -6.02 -5.35
N GLU A 56 7.83 -5.00 -4.51
CA GLU A 56 7.88 -5.15 -3.06
C GLU A 56 6.66 -4.46 -2.47
N ALA A 57 6.08 -5.05 -1.46
CA ALA A 57 4.90 -4.47 -0.82
C ALA A 57 5.03 -4.59 0.69
N VAL A 58 4.65 -3.51 1.37
CA VAL A 58 4.50 -3.51 2.82
C VAL A 58 3.03 -3.31 3.09
N ILE A 59 2.44 -4.29 3.77
CA ILE A 59 0.99 -4.33 4.00
C ILE A 59 0.77 -4.20 5.50
N LYS A 60 -0.06 -3.25 5.89
CA LYS A 60 -0.33 -3.00 7.31
C LYS A 60 -1.81 -2.94 7.56
N LEU A 61 -2.20 -3.52 8.68
CA LEU A 61 -3.58 -3.47 9.14
C LEU A 61 -3.66 -2.56 10.36
N TRP A 62 -4.55 -1.58 10.29
CA TRP A 62 -4.68 -0.54 11.31
C TRP A 62 -6.04 -0.57 11.96
N GLN A 63 -6.05 -0.32 13.26
CA GLN A 63 -7.27 0.01 13.99
C GLN A 63 -7.07 1.45 14.47
N GLY A 64 -7.72 2.40 13.80
CA GLY A 64 -7.45 3.81 14.05
C GLY A 64 -6.01 4.13 13.73
N SER A 65 -5.28 4.68 14.68
CA SER A 65 -3.88 5.02 14.49
C SER A 65 -2.93 3.91 14.95
N LYS A 66 -3.48 2.78 15.38
CA LYS A 66 -2.69 1.67 15.90
C LYS A 66 -2.49 0.63 14.81
N CYS A 67 -1.23 0.33 14.49
CA CYS A 67 -0.89 -0.73 13.55
C CYS A 67 -0.90 -2.05 14.30
N ILE A 68 -1.80 -2.95 13.91
CA ILE A 68 -1.94 -4.20 14.61
C ILE A 68 -1.24 -5.36 13.93
N GLU A 69 -0.92 -5.20 12.65
CA GLU A 69 -0.20 -6.24 11.92
C GLU A 69 0.56 -5.62 10.76
N THR A 70 1.74 -6.16 10.46
CA THR A 70 2.56 -5.74 9.33
C THR A 70 3.06 -6.97 8.60
N TRP A 71 2.91 -6.97 7.28
CA TRP A 71 3.44 -8.04 6.43
C TRP A 71 4.29 -7.42 5.34
N GLU A 72 5.27 -8.19 4.87
CA GLU A 72 6.08 -7.81 3.73
C GLU A 72 6.03 -8.93 2.70
N ALA A 73 5.97 -8.55 1.45
CA ALA A 73 5.90 -9.51 0.34
C ALA A 73 6.68 -8.96 -0.83
N SER A 74 7.20 -9.85 -1.66
CA SER A 74 7.94 -9.45 -2.85
C SER A 74 7.77 -10.49 -3.94
N SER A 75 7.95 -10.05 -5.17
CA SER A 75 7.88 -10.95 -6.31
C SER A 75 8.60 -10.35 -7.51
N VAL A 76 8.83 -11.18 -8.50
CA VAL A 76 9.19 -10.74 -9.85
C VAL A 76 7.96 -11.01 -10.69
N GLY A 77 7.38 -9.94 -11.26
CA GLY A 77 6.09 -10.04 -11.92
C GLY A 77 4.96 -9.83 -10.92
N ASP A 78 3.77 -10.31 -11.24
CA ASP A 78 2.60 -10.09 -10.40
C ASP A 78 2.82 -10.60 -8.99
N LEU A 79 2.25 -9.87 -8.03
CA LEU A 79 2.32 -10.22 -6.62
C LEU A 79 0.93 -10.57 -6.12
N ALA A 80 0.81 -11.71 -5.46
CA ALA A 80 -0.43 -12.09 -4.77
C ALA A 80 -0.09 -12.38 -3.32
N PHE A 81 -0.73 -11.65 -2.42
CA PHE A 81 -0.50 -11.77 -0.99
C PHE A 81 -1.79 -12.15 -0.28
N SER A 82 -1.67 -12.97 0.75
CA SER A 82 -2.81 -13.35 1.59
C SER A 82 -2.31 -13.49 3.02
N GLY A 83 -3.00 -12.86 3.96
CA GLY A 83 -2.67 -12.96 5.37
C GLY A 83 -3.91 -12.82 6.22
N THR A 84 -3.81 -13.26 7.47
CA THR A 84 -4.92 -13.15 8.41
C THR A 84 -4.45 -12.49 9.70
N ALA A 85 -5.39 -11.87 10.40
CA ALA A 85 -5.11 -11.22 11.68
C ALA A 85 -6.30 -11.39 12.58
N THR A 86 -6.04 -11.38 13.88
CA THR A 86 -7.11 -11.42 14.88
C THR A 86 -7.59 -10.00 15.13
N VAL A 87 -8.89 -9.79 15.05
CA VAL A 87 -9.50 -8.48 15.17
C VAL A 87 -10.67 -8.55 16.15
N SER A 88 -11.22 -7.39 16.48
CA SER A 88 -12.40 -7.29 17.35
C SER A 88 -13.62 -6.98 16.50
N ARG A 89 -14.73 -7.56 16.87
CA ARG A 89 -16.01 -7.29 16.17
C ARG A 89 -16.42 -5.85 16.41
N GLY A 90 -17.08 -5.28 15.41
CA GLY A 90 -17.67 -3.95 15.54
C GLY A 90 -16.68 -2.81 15.48
N LYS A 91 -15.44 -3.07 15.12
CA LYS A 91 -14.43 -2.04 14.95
C LYS A 91 -14.13 -1.84 13.46
N THR A 92 -13.71 -0.63 13.12
CA THR A 92 -13.33 -0.32 11.75
C THR A 92 -11.82 -0.49 11.60
N TYR A 93 -11.43 -1.14 10.53
CA TYR A 93 -10.04 -1.41 10.24
C TYR A 93 -9.68 -0.85 8.88
N GLN A 94 -8.42 -0.48 8.72
CA GLN A 94 -7.91 0.02 7.45
C GLN A 94 -6.70 -0.82 7.05
N LEU A 95 -6.71 -1.29 5.82
CA LEU A 95 -5.59 -2.01 5.24
C LEU A 95 -4.85 -1.06 4.31
N THR A 96 -3.57 -0.85 4.56
CA THR A 96 -2.75 0.01 3.70
C THR A 96 -1.70 -0.84 3.00
N VAL A 97 -1.41 -0.46 1.77
CA VAL A 97 -0.42 -1.16 0.94
C VAL A 97 0.53 -0.12 0.36
N ASP A 98 1.79 -0.27 0.68
CA ASP A 98 2.85 0.56 0.12
C ASP A 98 3.65 -0.32 -0.83
N VAL A 99 3.60 0.01 -2.11
CA VAL A 99 4.23 -0.79 -3.16
C VAL A 99 5.44 -0.06 -3.71
N THR A 100 6.52 -0.81 -3.90
CA THR A 100 7.71 -0.33 -4.60
C THR A 100 7.83 -1.15 -5.88
N LEU A 101 7.86 -0.47 -7.01
CA LEU A 101 7.96 -1.08 -8.33
C LEU A 101 9.30 -0.70 -8.93
N GLU A 102 10.17 -1.67 -9.17
CA GLU A 102 11.50 -1.45 -9.71
C GLU A 102 12.25 -0.39 -8.91
N GLY A 103 12.18 -0.48 -7.57
CA GLY A 103 12.87 0.45 -6.68
C GLY A 103 12.20 1.80 -6.52
N LYS A 104 11.05 2.02 -7.14
CA LYS A 104 10.34 3.31 -7.06
C LYS A 104 9.07 3.16 -6.26
N ALA A 105 8.92 4.00 -5.24
CA ALA A 105 7.74 3.97 -4.39
C ALA A 105 6.53 4.44 -5.16
N GLN A 106 5.42 3.73 -5.00
CA GLN A 106 4.15 4.06 -5.61
C GLN A 106 3.25 4.75 -4.58
N PRO A 107 2.20 5.44 -5.02
CA PRO A 107 1.23 5.99 -4.06
C PRO A 107 0.63 4.88 -3.22
N ARG A 108 0.29 5.24 -1.97
CA ARG A 108 -0.29 4.29 -1.04
C ARG A 108 -1.72 3.95 -1.45
N PHE A 109 -2.07 2.68 -1.36
CA PHE A 109 -3.43 2.21 -1.55
C PHE A 109 -3.99 1.79 -0.21
N SER A 110 -5.30 1.97 -0.02
CA SER A 110 -5.93 1.57 1.22
C SER A 110 -7.36 1.15 0.97
N VAL A 111 -7.87 0.34 1.91
CA VAL A 111 -9.26 -0.09 1.91
C VAL A 111 -9.70 -0.20 3.37
N GLU A 112 -10.94 0.13 3.64
CA GLU A 112 -11.52 0.03 4.98
C GLU A 112 -12.56 -1.06 5.03
N GLY A 113 -12.74 -1.63 6.23
CA GLY A 113 -13.76 -2.62 6.48
C GLY A 113 -14.15 -2.66 7.94
N THR A 114 -15.33 -3.17 8.19
CA THR A 114 -15.88 -3.32 9.55
C THR A 114 -16.39 -4.71 9.76
#